data_3bc2aa089b32979c1d669e4b04496751
#
_entry.id   3bc2aa089b32979c1d669e4b04496751
#
_cell.length_a   1.000
_cell.length_b   1.000
_cell.length_c   1.000
_cell.angle_alpha   90.00
_cell.angle_beta   90.00
_cell.angle_gamma   90.00
#
_symmetry.space_group_name_H-M   'P 1'
#
loop_
_entity.id
_entity.type
_entity.pdbx_description
1 polymer ?
#
loop_
_entity_poly.entity_id
_entity_poly.type
_entity_poly.pdbx_seq_one_letter_code
_entity_poly.pdbx_strand_id
1 'polypeptide(L)'
;MPTVFAIVAHPDDIEFQVAGTLLLLRQAGWETHYLNLSTGNCGSAEPSPAKTRRVRLAEAKAAAKVLGARFHPPMCDDLEILYDVPTLRRLASVIRAVKPSVVLTHSPHDYMEDHMNTCRLAVTAAFAHGMPNFKVTPHRAPFAGDVTVYHCMPHGLCDGLRNPIVPHAFVNTESVHATKLASLACHKSQQGWLDVSQGMNSYLRTMEAMSRELGRMSGKFKLAEGWRRHLHLGFSSAPMDPLRDALGKDYLVNKSAAVKEH
;
A
#
# COMPACT_ATOMS: atom_id res chain seq x y z
N MET A 1 -14.85 -12.68 8.82
CA MET A 1 -14.77 -11.70 7.73
C MET A 1 -13.31 -11.56 7.38
N PRO A 2 -12.89 -11.74 6.12
CA PRO A 2 -11.50 -11.58 5.73
C PRO A 2 -11.08 -10.12 5.90
N THR A 3 -9.78 -9.91 6.15
CA THR A 3 -9.23 -8.60 6.48
C THR A 3 -8.05 -8.28 5.58
N VAL A 4 -8.02 -7.08 5.00
CA VAL A 4 -6.90 -6.55 4.24
C VAL A 4 -6.27 -5.37 4.95
N PHE A 5 -4.93 -5.35 5.00
CA PHE A 5 -4.16 -4.30 5.63
C PHE A 5 -3.21 -3.64 4.63
N ALA A 6 -3.50 -2.40 4.25
CA ALA A 6 -2.62 -1.57 3.45
C ALA A 6 -1.58 -0.90 4.33
N ILE A 7 -0.31 -1.16 4.08
CA ILE A 7 0.85 -0.65 4.83
C ILE A 7 1.81 -0.01 3.83
N VAL A 8 1.88 1.31 3.82
CA VAL A 8 2.73 2.11 2.93
C VAL A 8 3.55 3.14 3.70
N ALA A 9 4.43 3.88 3.03
CA ALA A 9 5.33 4.82 3.67
C ALA A 9 4.65 6.13 4.06
N HIS A 10 4.12 6.88 3.10
CA HIS A 10 3.68 8.26 3.32
C HIS A 10 2.16 8.43 3.19
N PRO A 11 1.60 9.48 3.83
CA PRO A 11 0.23 9.91 3.54
C PRO A 11 0.11 10.28 2.05
N ASP A 12 -0.75 9.60 1.31
CA ASP A 12 -1.06 9.62 -0.12
C ASP A 12 -0.65 8.38 -0.93
N ASP A 13 0.33 7.61 -0.51
CA ASP A 13 0.77 6.40 -1.23
C ASP A 13 -0.37 5.38 -1.43
N ILE A 14 -1.24 5.20 -0.40
CA ILE A 14 -2.40 4.30 -0.52
C ILE A 14 -3.30 4.78 -1.65
N GLU A 15 -3.58 6.07 -1.71
CA GLU A 15 -4.46 6.67 -2.69
C GLU A 15 -3.90 6.53 -4.10
N PHE A 16 -2.59 6.67 -4.25
CA PHE A 16 -1.93 6.51 -5.55
C PHE A 16 -1.97 5.08 -6.08
N GLN A 17 -1.68 4.09 -5.24
CA GLN A 17 -1.25 2.77 -5.69
C GLN A 17 -2.16 1.62 -5.26
N VAL A 18 -3.00 1.82 -4.23
CA VAL A 18 -3.67 0.73 -3.48
C VAL A 18 -5.18 0.95 -3.31
N ALA A 19 -5.64 2.19 -3.32
CA ALA A 19 -6.99 2.57 -2.91
C ALA A 19 -8.09 1.93 -3.76
N GLY A 20 -7.86 1.73 -5.05
CA GLY A 20 -8.84 1.06 -5.93
C GLY A 20 -9.08 -0.38 -5.52
N THR A 21 -8.01 -1.15 -5.31
CA THR A 21 -8.08 -2.53 -4.82
C THR A 21 -8.71 -2.59 -3.43
N LEU A 22 -8.35 -1.65 -2.54
CA LEU A 22 -8.90 -1.58 -1.19
C LEU A 22 -10.42 -1.35 -1.20
N LEU A 23 -10.91 -0.44 -2.06
CA LEU A 23 -12.33 -0.16 -2.26
C LEU A 23 -13.09 -1.38 -2.79
N LEU A 24 -12.54 -2.08 -3.78
CA LEU A 24 -13.16 -3.28 -4.34
C LEU A 24 -13.23 -4.42 -3.32
N LEU A 25 -12.18 -4.64 -2.54
CA LEU A 25 -12.19 -5.63 -1.44
C LEU A 25 -13.25 -5.27 -0.39
N ARG A 26 -13.38 -3.98 -0.04
CA ARG A 26 -14.45 -3.53 0.87
C ARG A 26 -15.84 -3.80 0.29
N GLN A 27 -16.06 -3.56 -1.01
CA GLN A 27 -17.31 -3.90 -1.69
C GLN A 27 -17.59 -5.41 -1.68
N ALA A 28 -16.53 -6.23 -1.73
CA ALA A 28 -16.60 -7.69 -1.57
C ALA A 28 -16.78 -8.16 -0.11
N GLY A 29 -17.01 -7.24 0.84
CA GLY A 29 -17.29 -7.56 2.25
C GLY A 29 -16.05 -7.76 3.14
N TRP A 30 -14.87 -7.30 2.72
CA TRP A 30 -13.65 -7.36 3.54
C TRP A 30 -13.58 -6.21 4.53
N GLU A 31 -13.02 -6.45 5.71
CA GLU A 31 -12.56 -5.39 6.61
C GLU A 31 -11.27 -4.79 6.05
N THR A 32 -11.22 -3.46 5.93
CA THR A 32 -10.10 -2.75 5.32
C THR A 32 -9.38 -1.87 6.33
N HIS A 33 -8.06 -1.98 6.37
CA HIS A 33 -7.19 -1.23 7.28
C HIS A 33 -6.17 -0.39 6.50
N TYR A 34 -5.83 0.78 7.03
CA TYR A 34 -5.03 1.82 6.42
C TYR A 34 -3.92 2.26 7.36
N LEU A 35 -2.65 2.14 6.96
CA LEU A 35 -1.49 2.61 7.69
C LEU A 35 -0.48 3.27 6.75
N ASN A 36 -0.19 4.55 7.00
CA ASN A 36 1.03 5.20 6.52
C ASN A 36 2.07 5.09 7.65
N LEU A 37 3.25 4.54 7.35
CA LEU A 37 4.24 4.27 8.38
C LEU A 37 4.85 5.56 8.92
N SER A 38 5.02 6.58 8.06
CA SER A 38 5.51 7.90 8.42
C SER A 38 4.40 8.96 8.54
N THR A 39 4.78 10.08 9.13
CA THR A 39 3.88 11.19 9.41
C THR A 39 3.71 12.16 8.25
N GLY A 40 4.57 12.10 7.24
CA GLY A 40 4.60 13.06 6.13
C GLY A 40 5.22 14.42 6.48
N ASN A 41 5.98 14.52 7.57
CA ASN A 41 6.45 15.79 8.14
C ASN A 41 7.45 16.57 7.30
N CYS A 42 8.13 15.92 6.33
CA CYS A 42 9.10 16.56 5.45
C CYS A 42 8.52 17.00 4.10
N GLY A 43 7.41 16.42 3.67
CA GLY A 43 6.80 16.69 2.36
C GLY A 43 5.97 17.96 2.34
N SER A 44 6.59 19.15 2.52
CA SER A 44 5.88 20.43 2.53
C SER A 44 6.82 21.62 2.34
N ALA A 45 6.33 22.72 1.75
CA ALA A 45 6.98 24.03 1.80
C ALA A 45 6.82 24.73 3.17
N GLU A 46 5.99 24.19 4.06
CA GLU A 46 5.80 24.70 5.42
C GLU A 46 7.06 24.39 6.24
N PRO A 47 7.75 25.39 6.84
CA PRO A 47 9.01 25.19 7.54
C PRO A 47 8.87 24.53 8.91
N SER A 48 7.66 24.25 9.38
CA SER A 48 7.41 23.60 10.67
C SER A 48 7.05 22.13 10.52
N PRO A 49 7.97 21.17 10.78
CA PRO A 49 7.66 19.73 10.72
C PRO A 49 6.48 19.33 11.61
N ALA A 50 6.35 19.93 12.78
CA ALA A 50 5.24 19.65 13.71
C ALA A 50 3.88 20.10 13.13
N LYS A 51 3.82 21.23 12.43
CA LYS A 51 2.62 21.72 11.76
C LYS A 51 2.28 20.82 10.57
N THR A 52 3.27 20.48 9.74
CA THR A 52 3.12 19.58 8.58
C THR A 52 2.58 18.23 9.04
N ARG A 53 3.19 17.59 10.04
CA ARG A 53 2.72 16.33 10.64
C ARG A 53 1.24 16.41 11.04
N ARG A 54 0.83 17.47 11.73
CA ARG A 54 -0.57 17.62 12.15
C ARG A 54 -1.52 17.74 10.98
N VAL A 55 -1.16 18.51 9.95
CA VAL A 55 -1.98 18.70 8.75
C VAL A 55 -2.10 17.38 8.00
N ARG A 56 -0.97 16.74 7.66
CA ARG A 56 -0.96 15.50 6.89
C ARG A 56 -1.63 14.33 7.62
N LEU A 57 -1.53 14.28 8.94
CA LEU A 57 -2.28 13.30 9.75
C LEU A 57 -3.80 13.51 9.64
N ALA A 58 -4.28 14.75 9.62
CA ALA A 58 -5.70 15.04 9.44
C ALA A 58 -6.18 14.68 8.04
N GLU A 59 -5.37 14.96 7.01
CA GLU A 59 -5.63 14.60 5.61
C GLU A 59 -5.69 13.08 5.41
N ALA A 60 -4.72 12.33 5.96
CA ALA A 60 -4.70 10.87 5.91
C ALA A 60 -5.92 10.23 6.61
N LYS A 61 -6.35 10.77 7.75
CA LYS A 61 -7.59 10.33 8.41
C LYS A 61 -8.83 10.62 7.56
N ALA A 62 -8.88 11.77 6.88
CA ALA A 62 -9.98 12.11 5.98
C ALA A 62 -10.00 11.17 4.77
N ALA A 63 -8.85 10.88 4.18
CA ALA A 63 -8.72 9.93 3.07
C ALA A 63 -9.13 8.51 3.48
N ALA A 64 -8.66 8.01 4.60
CA ALA A 64 -9.08 6.71 5.16
C ALA A 64 -10.60 6.63 5.38
N LYS A 65 -11.22 7.73 5.83
CA LYS A 65 -12.69 7.83 5.97
C LYS A 65 -13.41 7.75 4.63
N VAL A 66 -12.92 8.41 3.58
CA VAL A 66 -13.46 8.32 2.21
C VAL A 66 -13.37 6.88 1.70
N LEU A 67 -12.24 6.19 1.94
CA LEU A 67 -12.05 4.79 1.58
C LEU A 67 -12.86 3.83 2.46
N GLY A 68 -13.41 4.30 3.59
CA GLY A 68 -14.08 3.49 4.60
C GLY A 68 -13.16 2.49 5.27
N ALA A 69 -11.88 2.79 5.33
CA ALA A 69 -10.85 1.96 5.94
C ALA A 69 -10.57 2.40 7.39
N ARG A 70 -10.21 1.42 8.23
CA ARG A 70 -9.83 1.68 9.62
C ARG A 70 -8.42 2.24 9.68
N PHE A 71 -8.31 3.50 10.08
CA PHE A 71 -7.03 4.21 10.19
C PHE A 71 -6.19 3.71 11.37
N HIS A 72 -4.87 3.53 11.13
CA HIS A 72 -3.86 3.29 12.15
C HIS A 72 -2.87 4.46 12.22
N PRO A 73 -2.41 4.86 13.43
CA PRO A 73 -1.49 5.97 13.58
C PRO A 73 -0.10 5.63 13.02
N PRO A 74 0.62 6.63 12.45
CA PRO A 74 1.99 6.46 11.97
C PRO A 74 2.96 6.12 13.11
N MET A 75 4.12 5.57 12.75
CA MET A 75 5.15 5.11 13.69
C MET A 75 6.47 5.85 13.57
N CYS A 76 6.76 6.48 12.43
CA CYS A 76 8.01 7.12 12.09
C CYS A 76 7.77 8.53 11.54
N ASP A 77 8.83 9.30 11.39
CA ASP A 77 8.87 10.49 10.54
C ASP A 77 9.42 10.15 9.16
N ASP A 78 9.24 11.06 8.17
CA ASP A 78 9.77 10.90 6.83
C ASP A 78 11.30 10.81 6.86
N LEU A 79 11.86 9.95 6.02
CA LEU A 79 13.28 9.63 5.93
C LEU A 79 13.86 8.97 7.20
N GLU A 80 13.01 8.63 8.15
CA GLU A 80 13.35 7.90 9.38
C GLU A 80 12.70 6.51 9.43
N ILE A 81 12.17 6.03 8.32
CA ILE A 81 11.70 4.64 8.19
C ILE A 81 12.92 3.74 8.02
N LEU A 82 13.47 3.28 9.13
CA LEU A 82 14.61 2.36 9.14
C LEU A 82 14.15 0.92 9.31
N TYR A 83 14.84 -0.01 8.63
CA TYR A 83 14.65 -1.43 8.89
C TYR A 83 15.38 -1.83 10.18
N ASP A 84 14.75 -1.56 11.31
CA ASP A 84 15.27 -1.85 12.65
C ASP A 84 14.31 -2.73 13.47
N VAL A 85 14.84 -3.32 14.52
CA VAL A 85 14.09 -4.24 15.39
C VAL A 85 13.00 -3.53 16.20
N PRO A 86 13.19 -2.32 16.75
CA PRO A 86 12.15 -1.59 17.44
C PRO A 86 10.92 -1.31 16.55
N THR A 87 11.12 -0.76 15.36
CA THR A 87 10.05 -0.47 14.40
C THR A 87 9.35 -1.75 13.93
N LEU A 88 10.14 -2.81 13.62
CA LEU A 88 9.59 -4.12 13.25
C LEU A 88 8.70 -4.70 14.36
N ARG A 89 9.11 -4.63 15.63
CA ARG A 89 8.30 -5.11 16.76
C ARG A 89 7.00 -4.34 16.94
N ARG A 90 7.01 -3.04 16.69
CA ARG A 90 5.80 -2.19 16.73
C ARG A 90 4.85 -2.57 15.62
N LEU A 91 5.33 -2.66 14.38
CA LEU A 91 4.51 -3.03 13.22
C LEU A 91 3.95 -4.45 13.34
N ALA A 92 4.77 -5.42 13.76
CA ALA A 92 4.33 -6.80 13.99
C ALA A 92 3.26 -6.89 15.10
N SER A 93 3.31 -6.01 16.11
CA SER A 93 2.24 -5.90 17.10
C SER A 93 0.92 -5.45 16.48
N VAL A 94 0.94 -4.49 15.56
CA VAL A 94 -0.27 -4.05 14.85
C VAL A 94 -0.79 -5.16 13.94
N ILE A 95 0.07 -5.84 13.19
CA ILE A 95 -0.32 -7.00 12.37
C ILE A 95 -1.00 -8.08 13.21
N ARG A 96 -0.45 -8.41 14.40
CA ARG A 96 -1.09 -9.37 15.30
C ARG A 96 -2.43 -8.90 15.88
N ALA A 97 -2.62 -7.59 16.03
CA ALA A 97 -3.90 -7.03 16.45
C ALA A 97 -4.96 -7.06 15.33
N VAL A 98 -4.54 -6.75 14.10
CA VAL A 98 -5.40 -6.72 12.90
C VAL A 98 -5.73 -8.12 12.38
N LYS A 99 -4.76 -9.05 12.44
CA LYS A 99 -4.84 -10.43 11.92
C LYS A 99 -5.25 -10.47 10.44
N PRO A 100 -4.53 -9.77 9.55
CA PRO A 100 -4.92 -9.67 8.15
C PRO A 100 -4.74 -11.01 7.42
N SER A 101 -5.65 -11.31 6.49
CA SER A 101 -5.48 -12.37 5.49
C SER A 101 -4.64 -11.89 4.30
N VAL A 102 -4.67 -10.57 4.05
CA VAL A 102 -3.91 -9.92 2.96
C VAL A 102 -3.20 -8.69 3.49
N VAL A 103 -1.93 -8.55 3.15
CA VAL A 103 -1.13 -7.31 3.32
C VAL A 103 -0.83 -6.75 1.95
N LEU A 104 -1.15 -5.46 1.75
CA LEU A 104 -0.82 -4.68 0.56
C LEU A 104 0.29 -3.70 0.94
N THR A 105 1.42 -3.71 0.22
CA THR A 105 2.57 -2.85 0.56
C THR A 105 3.34 -2.45 -0.69
N HIS A 106 4.36 -1.61 -0.52
CA HIS A 106 5.22 -1.13 -1.60
C HIS A 106 5.97 -2.24 -2.34
N SER A 107 6.48 -1.90 -3.51
CA SER A 107 7.45 -2.71 -4.26
C SER A 107 8.77 -2.85 -3.47
N PRO A 108 9.44 -4.02 -3.52
CA PRO A 108 10.79 -4.16 -2.99
C PRO A 108 11.86 -3.43 -3.83
N HIS A 109 11.50 -3.02 -5.04
CA HIS A 109 12.31 -2.20 -5.93
C HIS A 109 11.52 -0.92 -6.23
N ASP A 110 11.99 0.20 -5.71
CA ASP A 110 11.33 1.50 -5.77
C ASP A 110 12.40 2.59 -5.92
N TYR A 111 11.99 3.81 -6.26
CA TYR A 111 12.89 4.95 -6.36
C TYR A 111 13.21 5.56 -4.99
N MET A 112 12.45 5.23 -3.95
CA MET A 112 12.51 5.88 -2.65
C MET A 112 12.82 4.89 -1.52
N GLU A 113 13.80 5.24 -0.68
CA GLU A 113 14.28 4.39 0.42
C GLU A 113 13.18 4.08 1.43
N ASP A 114 12.35 5.07 1.81
CA ASP A 114 11.25 4.88 2.74
C ASP A 114 10.22 3.84 2.23
N HIS A 115 9.98 3.79 0.92
CA HIS A 115 9.10 2.79 0.29
C HIS A 115 9.69 1.38 0.43
N MET A 116 10.98 1.24 0.10
CA MET A 116 11.68 -0.06 0.18
C MET A 116 11.80 -0.54 1.62
N ASN A 117 12.10 0.34 2.58
CA ASN A 117 12.17 -0.02 3.99
C ASN A 117 10.79 -0.36 4.56
N THR A 118 9.73 0.36 4.17
CA THR A 118 8.35 0.01 4.52
C THR A 118 7.96 -1.38 3.97
N CYS A 119 8.30 -1.66 2.72
CA CYS A 119 8.10 -2.99 2.12
C CYS A 119 8.78 -4.08 2.96
N ARG A 120 10.07 -3.92 3.28
CA ARG A 120 10.84 -4.89 4.07
C ARG A 120 10.25 -5.10 5.47
N LEU A 121 9.86 -4.01 6.14
CA LEU A 121 9.22 -4.05 7.45
C LEU A 121 7.87 -4.78 7.40
N ALA A 122 7.01 -4.44 6.43
CA ALA A 122 5.70 -5.05 6.26
C ALA A 122 5.78 -6.55 5.97
N VAL A 123 6.68 -6.96 5.04
CA VAL A 123 6.93 -8.37 4.71
C VAL A 123 7.43 -9.13 5.94
N THR A 124 8.43 -8.60 6.64
CA THR A 124 9.00 -9.30 7.82
C THR A 124 8.01 -9.36 8.99
N ALA A 125 7.23 -8.29 9.21
CA ALA A 125 6.21 -8.28 10.26
C ALA A 125 5.07 -9.26 9.95
N ALA A 126 4.66 -9.38 8.67
CA ALA A 126 3.71 -10.38 8.22
C ALA A 126 4.28 -11.80 8.37
N PHE A 127 5.55 -12.03 8.01
CA PHE A 127 6.22 -13.31 8.21
C PHE A 127 6.25 -13.76 9.68
N ALA A 128 6.45 -12.80 10.60
CA ALA A 128 6.56 -13.06 12.03
C ALA A 128 5.20 -13.19 12.76
N HIS A 129 4.06 -13.14 12.05
CA HIS A 129 2.73 -13.09 12.67
C HIS A 129 2.45 -14.27 13.62
N GLY A 130 2.84 -15.47 13.21
CA GLY A 130 2.63 -16.72 13.95
C GLY A 130 3.76 -17.12 14.90
N MET A 131 4.86 -16.37 14.97
CA MET A 131 6.07 -16.78 15.72
C MET A 131 5.99 -16.41 17.20
N PRO A 132 5.82 -17.37 18.15
CA PRO A 132 5.64 -17.05 19.58
C PRO A 132 6.92 -16.48 20.21
N ASN A 133 8.10 -16.83 19.68
CA ASN A 133 9.39 -16.36 20.19
C ASN A 133 9.77 -14.96 19.69
N PHE A 134 9.12 -14.45 18.64
CA PHE A 134 9.31 -13.06 18.20
C PHE A 134 8.50 -12.13 19.10
N LYS A 135 9.18 -11.41 20.00
CA LYS A 135 8.54 -10.47 20.93
C LYS A 135 8.14 -9.20 20.20
N VAL A 136 6.89 -8.78 20.37
CA VAL A 136 6.30 -7.56 19.77
C VAL A 136 5.98 -6.52 20.82
N THR A 137 5.91 -5.26 20.44
CA THR A 137 5.68 -4.12 21.35
C THR A 137 4.57 -3.21 20.80
N PRO A 138 3.46 -2.99 21.53
CA PRO A 138 3.07 -3.67 22.77
C PRO A 138 2.85 -5.18 22.56
N HIS A 139 2.89 -5.96 23.63
CA HIS A 139 2.70 -7.40 23.56
C HIS A 139 1.35 -7.76 22.92
N ARG A 140 1.39 -8.68 21.94
CA ARG A 140 0.23 -9.31 21.31
C ARG A 140 0.54 -10.77 21.06
N ALA A 141 -0.41 -11.64 21.34
CA ALA A 141 -0.28 -13.07 21.04
C ALA A 141 -0.12 -13.28 19.52
N PRO A 142 0.72 -14.23 19.09
CA PRO A 142 0.74 -14.66 17.70
C PRO A 142 -0.62 -15.23 17.30
N PHE A 143 -0.93 -15.22 16.01
CA PHE A 143 -2.15 -15.84 15.50
C PHE A 143 -1.80 -16.90 14.44
N ALA A 144 -2.64 -17.91 14.35
CA ALA A 144 -2.59 -18.90 13.29
C ALA A 144 -3.44 -18.41 12.11
N GLY A 145 -3.05 -18.78 10.91
CA GLY A 145 -3.75 -18.43 9.67
C GLY A 145 -2.78 -18.02 8.57
N ASP A 146 -3.26 -18.10 7.36
CA ASP A 146 -2.48 -17.73 6.18
C ASP A 146 -2.52 -16.21 5.96
N VAL A 147 -1.38 -15.64 5.55
CA VAL A 147 -1.25 -14.23 5.18
C VAL A 147 -0.64 -14.17 3.78
N THR A 148 -1.31 -13.52 2.84
CA THR A 148 -0.75 -13.29 1.50
C THR A 148 -0.30 -11.84 1.38
N VAL A 149 0.94 -11.62 0.93
CA VAL A 149 1.50 -10.28 0.72
C VAL A 149 1.48 -9.95 -0.76
N TYR A 150 1.03 -8.73 -1.08
CA TYR A 150 1.09 -8.16 -2.43
C TYR A 150 1.85 -6.85 -2.42
N HIS A 151 2.66 -6.66 -3.46
CA HIS A 151 3.43 -5.45 -3.71
C HIS A 151 2.75 -4.64 -4.79
N CYS A 152 2.41 -3.39 -4.48
CA CYS A 152 1.92 -2.43 -5.49
C CYS A 152 3.07 -2.01 -6.43
N MET A 153 2.71 -1.39 -7.53
CA MET A 153 3.69 -0.86 -8.47
C MET A 153 4.32 0.42 -7.94
N PRO A 154 5.63 0.64 -8.12
CA PRO A 154 6.27 1.89 -7.73
C PRO A 154 5.74 3.07 -8.56
N HIS A 155 5.85 4.28 -8.02
CA HIS A 155 5.57 5.49 -8.79
C HIS A 155 6.49 5.56 -10.01
N GLY A 156 5.92 5.86 -11.20
CA GLY A 156 6.67 5.82 -12.46
C GLY A 156 6.89 4.41 -13.03
N LEU A 157 6.37 3.35 -12.40
CA LEU A 157 6.42 1.95 -12.85
C LEU A 157 7.84 1.42 -13.11
N CYS A 158 8.83 1.98 -12.44
CA CYS A 158 10.24 1.58 -12.55
C CYS A 158 10.95 1.71 -11.19
N ASP A 159 12.13 1.10 -11.08
CA ASP A 159 13.03 1.31 -9.95
C ASP A 159 13.85 2.60 -10.09
N GLY A 160 14.71 2.90 -9.10
CA GLY A 160 15.57 4.08 -9.08
C GLY A 160 16.60 4.14 -10.21
N LEU A 161 16.87 3.03 -10.90
CA LEU A 161 17.75 2.93 -12.06
C LEU A 161 16.98 2.90 -13.39
N ARG A 162 15.68 3.18 -13.37
CA ARG A 162 14.76 3.16 -14.53
C ARG A 162 14.52 1.78 -15.14
N ASN A 163 14.80 0.70 -14.41
CA ASN A 163 14.41 -0.63 -14.86
C ASN A 163 12.90 -0.78 -14.69
N PRO A 164 12.14 -1.17 -15.74
CA PRO A 164 10.70 -1.34 -15.65
C PRO A 164 10.32 -2.42 -14.63
N ILE A 165 9.35 -2.13 -13.80
CA ILE A 165 8.72 -3.10 -12.90
C ILE A 165 7.42 -3.56 -13.52
N VAL A 166 7.33 -4.87 -13.82
CA VAL A 166 6.18 -5.45 -14.49
C VAL A 166 5.25 -6.12 -13.47
N PRO A 167 3.94 -5.78 -13.45
CA PRO A 167 3.00 -6.43 -12.54
C PRO A 167 2.73 -7.88 -12.95
N HIS A 168 2.52 -8.75 -11.96
CA HIS A 168 2.08 -10.14 -12.17
C HIS A 168 0.57 -10.22 -12.42
N ALA A 169 -0.17 -9.24 -11.93
CA ALA A 169 -1.61 -9.13 -12.12
C ALA A 169 -2.07 -7.68 -12.13
N PHE A 170 -3.24 -7.45 -12.71
CA PHE A 170 -3.94 -6.18 -12.78
C PHE A 170 -5.30 -6.28 -12.11
N VAL A 171 -5.69 -5.23 -11.39
CA VAL A 171 -7.02 -5.06 -10.82
C VAL A 171 -7.71 -3.90 -11.53
N ASN A 172 -8.89 -4.15 -12.10
CA ASN A 172 -9.73 -3.15 -12.74
C ASN A 172 -10.31 -2.20 -11.70
N THR A 173 -9.92 -0.93 -11.74
CA THR A 173 -10.38 0.07 -10.75
C THR A 173 -11.38 1.08 -11.33
N GLU A 174 -11.86 0.87 -12.54
CA GLU A 174 -12.74 1.82 -13.25
C GLU A 174 -13.99 2.18 -12.44
N SER A 175 -14.66 1.18 -11.84
CA SER A 175 -15.90 1.37 -11.08
C SER A 175 -15.74 2.17 -9.78
N VAL A 176 -14.52 2.22 -9.23
CA VAL A 176 -14.20 2.89 -7.96
C VAL A 176 -13.28 4.11 -8.13
N HIS A 177 -12.94 4.44 -9.37
CA HIS A 177 -11.95 5.47 -9.68
C HIS A 177 -12.33 6.86 -9.14
N ALA A 178 -13.60 7.22 -9.22
CA ALA A 178 -14.07 8.50 -8.68
C ALA A 178 -13.85 8.60 -7.15
N THR A 179 -14.08 7.52 -6.41
CA THR A 179 -13.83 7.47 -4.97
C THR A 179 -12.33 7.49 -4.67
N LYS A 180 -11.51 6.79 -5.47
CA LYS A 180 -10.05 6.84 -5.39
C LYS A 180 -9.53 8.27 -5.59
N LEU A 181 -10.01 9.00 -6.60
CA LEU A 181 -9.68 10.41 -6.82
C LEU A 181 -10.11 11.29 -5.64
N ALA A 182 -11.32 11.08 -5.11
CA ALA A 182 -11.82 11.85 -3.97
C ALA A 182 -10.98 11.60 -2.70
N SER A 183 -10.46 10.40 -2.49
CA SER A 183 -9.56 10.10 -1.36
C SER A 183 -8.21 10.82 -1.52
N LEU A 184 -7.61 10.80 -2.72
CA LEU A 184 -6.36 11.51 -2.98
C LEU A 184 -6.53 13.03 -2.84
N ALA A 185 -7.67 13.59 -3.24
CA ALA A 185 -7.98 15.02 -3.09
C ALA A 185 -8.09 15.48 -1.62
N CYS A 186 -8.09 14.58 -0.65
CA CYS A 186 -7.99 14.94 0.77
C CYS A 186 -6.59 15.49 1.13
N HIS A 187 -5.54 15.13 0.38
CA HIS A 187 -4.14 15.53 0.63
C HIS A 187 -3.82 16.90 0.00
N LYS A 188 -4.52 17.93 0.43
CA LYS A 188 -4.42 19.30 -0.12
C LYS A 188 -3.05 19.94 0.07
N SER A 189 -2.42 19.67 1.21
CA SER A 189 -1.07 20.19 1.51
C SER A 189 -0.02 19.61 0.56
N GLN A 190 -0.15 18.34 0.21
CA GLN A 190 0.74 17.65 -0.73
C GLN A 190 0.50 18.12 -2.16
N GLN A 191 -0.75 18.31 -2.56
CA GLN A 191 -1.08 18.88 -3.87
C GLN A 191 -0.40 20.24 -4.06
N GLY A 192 -0.56 21.17 -3.10
CA GLY A 192 0.08 22.49 -3.17
C GLY A 192 1.61 22.43 -3.18
N TRP A 193 2.23 21.51 -2.44
CA TRP A 193 3.67 21.30 -2.43
C TRP A 193 4.21 20.83 -3.78
N LEU A 194 3.56 19.84 -4.40
CA LEU A 194 3.98 19.29 -5.70
C LEU A 194 3.72 20.30 -6.83
N ASP A 195 2.64 21.05 -6.78
CA ASP A 195 2.36 22.12 -7.75
C ASP A 195 3.47 23.18 -7.76
N VAL A 196 4.00 23.54 -6.60
CA VAL A 196 5.11 24.49 -6.47
C VAL A 196 6.45 23.89 -6.84
N SER A 197 6.75 22.67 -6.37
CA SER A 197 8.08 22.06 -6.50
C SER A 197 8.34 21.39 -7.84
N GLN A 198 7.30 20.92 -8.53
CA GLN A 198 7.42 20.14 -9.76
C GLN A 198 6.65 20.74 -10.95
N GLY A 199 6.05 21.93 -10.78
CA GLY A 199 5.28 22.60 -11.84
C GLY A 199 3.98 21.87 -12.20
N MET A 200 3.40 21.13 -11.29
CA MET A 200 2.33 20.21 -11.57
C MET A 200 0.97 20.66 -11.06
N ASN A 201 0.15 21.24 -11.91
CA ASN A 201 -1.31 21.14 -11.77
C ASN A 201 -1.76 19.67 -11.96
N SER A 202 -0.98 18.67 -11.48
CA SER A 202 -1.00 17.33 -12.01
C SER A 202 -1.05 16.22 -10.95
N TYR A 203 -1.11 16.55 -9.67
CA TYR A 203 -1.13 15.54 -8.61
C TYR A 203 -2.20 14.45 -8.87
N LEU A 204 -3.45 14.86 -9.07
CA LEU A 204 -4.53 13.94 -9.41
C LEU A 204 -4.35 13.34 -10.82
N ARG A 205 -3.89 14.15 -11.79
CA ARG A 205 -3.64 13.68 -13.17
C ARG A 205 -2.53 12.63 -13.25
N THR A 206 -1.49 12.77 -12.43
CA THR A 206 -0.39 11.80 -12.39
C THR A 206 -0.89 10.43 -11.90
N MET A 207 -1.72 10.39 -10.85
CA MET A 207 -2.32 9.14 -10.41
C MET A 207 -3.23 8.53 -11.49
N GLU A 208 -4.03 9.36 -12.15
CA GLU A 208 -4.89 8.91 -13.23
C GLU A 208 -4.07 8.39 -14.43
N ALA A 209 -2.99 9.09 -14.81
CA ALA A 209 -2.08 8.66 -15.88
C ALA A 209 -1.44 7.30 -15.57
N MET A 210 -0.99 7.08 -14.33
CA MET A 210 -0.45 5.80 -13.88
C MET A 210 -1.50 4.69 -13.94
N SER A 211 -2.74 4.98 -13.49
CA SER A 211 -3.85 4.02 -13.57
C SER A 211 -4.22 3.67 -15.02
N ARG A 212 -4.16 4.64 -15.94
CA ARG A 212 -4.38 4.44 -17.39
C ARG A 212 -3.27 3.60 -18.01
N GLU A 213 -2.02 3.87 -17.64
CA GLU A 213 -0.88 3.10 -18.15
C GLU A 213 -0.96 1.63 -17.73
N LEU A 214 -1.27 1.35 -16.46
CA LEU A 214 -1.51 -0.01 -15.98
C LEU A 214 -2.72 -0.66 -16.68
N GLY A 215 -3.77 0.12 -16.94
CA GLY A 215 -4.90 -0.33 -17.76
C GLY A 215 -4.47 -0.73 -19.18
N ARG A 216 -3.67 0.11 -19.85
CA ARG A 216 -3.09 -0.16 -21.18
C ARG A 216 -2.21 -1.42 -21.16
N MET A 217 -1.35 -1.59 -20.15
CA MET A 217 -0.50 -2.77 -19.98
C MET A 217 -1.33 -4.05 -19.79
N SER A 218 -2.51 -3.97 -19.19
CA SER A 218 -3.41 -5.11 -19.03
C SER A 218 -3.99 -5.63 -20.36
N GLY A 219 -4.02 -4.79 -21.39
CA GLY A 219 -4.68 -5.09 -22.67
C GLY A 219 -6.20 -5.26 -22.58
N LYS A 220 -6.81 -4.99 -21.42
CA LYS A 220 -8.23 -5.24 -21.17
C LYS A 220 -8.95 -4.10 -20.43
N PHE A 221 -8.30 -3.49 -19.45
CA PHE A 221 -8.92 -2.49 -18.57
C PHE A 221 -8.59 -1.07 -19.04
N LYS A 222 -9.45 -0.11 -18.73
CA LYS A 222 -9.16 1.31 -18.98
C LYS A 222 -8.32 1.91 -17.87
N LEU A 223 -8.62 1.53 -16.63
CA LEU A 223 -7.95 1.99 -15.42
C LEU A 223 -7.65 0.77 -14.55
N ALA A 224 -6.41 0.63 -14.11
CA ALA A 224 -6.01 -0.49 -13.29
C ALA A 224 -5.00 -0.12 -12.20
N GLU A 225 -4.90 -0.98 -11.21
CA GLU A 225 -3.77 -1.10 -10.29
C GLU A 225 -3.00 -2.37 -10.62
N GLY A 226 -1.68 -2.34 -10.45
CA GLY A 226 -0.79 -3.47 -10.73
C GLY A 226 -0.28 -4.10 -9.45
N TRP A 227 -0.18 -5.42 -9.44
CA TRP A 227 0.22 -6.19 -8.26
C TRP A 227 1.27 -7.24 -8.57
N ARG A 228 2.21 -7.45 -7.64
CA ARG A 228 3.14 -8.58 -7.63
C ARG A 228 2.92 -9.35 -6.34
N ARG A 229 2.46 -10.60 -6.44
CA ARG A 229 2.26 -11.47 -5.28
C ARG A 229 3.61 -11.95 -4.75
N HIS A 230 3.80 -11.86 -3.43
CA HIS A 230 4.96 -12.40 -2.73
C HIS A 230 4.96 -13.93 -2.75
N LEU A 231 6.14 -14.55 -2.66
CA LEU A 231 6.26 -15.99 -2.50
C LEU A 231 5.58 -16.42 -1.19
N HIS A 232 4.80 -17.49 -1.24
CA HIS A 232 3.99 -17.94 -0.10
C HIS A 232 4.77 -18.59 1.04
N LEU A 233 6.01 -19.03 0.80
CA LEU A 233 6.80 -19.80 1.78
C LEU A 233 6.99 -19.04 3.10
N GLY A 234 6.49 -19.61 4.19
CA GLY A 234 6.51 -19.02 5.53
C GLY A 234 5.35 -18.07 5.84
N PHE A 235 4.47 -17.80 4.88
CA PHE A 235 3.29 -16.94 5.04
C PHE A 235 1.97 -17.71 4.98
N SER A 236 1.92 -18.74 4.13
CA SER A 236 0.73 -19.58 3.95
C SER A 236 1.11 -21.02 3.61
N SER A 237 0.17 -21.92 3.83
CA SER A 237 0.34 -23.35 3.59
C SER A 237 0.35 -23.73 2.10
N ALA A 238 -0.18 -22.86 1.24
CA ALA A 238 -0.27 -23.06 -0.20
C ALA A 238 -0.17 -21.72 -0.98
N PRO A 239 0.14 -21.76 -2.28
CA PRO A 239 0.22 -20.55 -3.12
C PRO A 239 -1.18 -19.97 -3.44
N MET A 240 -1.86 -19.42 -2.41
CA MET A 240 -3.19 -18.82 -2.54
C MET A 240 -3.13 -17.46 -3.27
N ASP A 241 -4.23 -17.08 -3.92
CA ASP A 241 -4.39 -15.77 -4.55
C ASP A 241 -5.72 -15.10 -4.12
N PRO A 242 -5.80 -14.61 -2.85
CA PRO A 242 -7.01 -14.03 -2.30
C PRO A 242 -7.56 -12.83 -3.09
N LEU A 243 -6.72 -12.03 -3.78
CA LEU A 243 -7.21 -10.96 -4.64
C LEU A 243 -7.97 -11.51 -5.84
N ARG A 244 -7.46 -12.56 -6.47
CA ARG A 244 -8.13 -13.25 -7.57
C ARG A 244 -9.48 -13.81 -7.13
N ASP A 245 -9.50 -14.48 -5.99
CA ASP A 245 -10.69 -15.13 -5.46
C ASP A 245 -11.78 -14.11 -5.09
N ALA A 246 -11.39 -12.99 -4.50
CA ALA A 246 -12.31 -11.94 -4.08
C ALA A 246 -12.82 -11.06 -5.23
N LEU A 247 -11.98 -10.77 -6.22
CA LEU A 247 -12.26 -9.76 -7.25
C LEU A 247 -12.72 -10.36 -8.59
N GLY A 248 -12.53 -11.66 -8.80
CA GLY A 248 -13.05 -12.40 -9.95
C GLY A 248 -12.77 -11.74 -11.30
N LYS A 249 -13.82 -11.23 -11.97
CA LYS A 249 -13.74 -10.60 -13.31
C LYS A 249 -12.89 -9.32 -13.35
N ASP A 250 -12.73 -8.66 -12.21
CA ASP A 250 -11.95 -7.43 -12.06
C ASP A 250 -10.46 -7.72 -11.76
N TYR A 251 -10.06 -9.00 -11.71
CA TYR A 251 -8.67 -9.45 -11.58
C TYR A 251 -8.20 -10.10 -12.88
N LEU A 252 -6.99 -9.75 -13.34
CA LEU A 252 -6.39 -10.30 -14.55
C LEU A 252 -4.93 -10.67 -14.31
N VAL A 253 -4.59 -11.95 -14.47
CA VAL A 253 -3.19 -12.40 -14.42
C VAL A 253 -2.45 -11.92 -15.67
N ASN A 254 -1.27 -11.34 -15.48
CA ASN A 254 -0.39 -10.95 -16.56
C ASN A 254 0.38 -12.17 -17.09
N LYS A 255 -0.09 -12.75 -18.20
CA LYS A 255 0.53 -13.93 -18.81
C LYS A 255 1.95 -13.69 -19.32
N SER A 256 2.30 -12.44 -19.66
CA SER A 256 3.65 -12.09 -20.14
C SER A 256 4.68 -12.01 -19.00
N ALA A 257 4.22 -11.81 -17.76
CA ALA A 257 5.03 -11.82 -16.56
C ALA A 257 4.88 -13.14 -15.77
N ALA A 258 4.44 -14.23 -16.43
CA ALA A 258 4.12 -15.50 -15.81
C ALA A 258 5.31 -16.00 -14.94
N VAL A 259 5.18 -15.81 -13.65
CA VAL A 259 6.02 -16.43 -12.63
C VAL A 259 5.64 -17.91 -12.64
N LYS A 260 6.62 -18.81 -12.83
CA LYS A 260 6.38 -20.24 -12.65
C LYS A 260 5.90 -20.42 -11.20
N GLU A 261 4.66 -20.87 -11.05
CA GLU A 261 4.18 -21.35 -9.76
C GLU A 261 4.96 -22.62 -9.42
N HIS A 262 5.89 -22.49 -8.48
CA HIS A 262 6.65 -23.63 -7.94
C HIS A 262 5.94 -24.20 -6.72
#